data_6c002b9438b6ad3adbe73fed4b57ad9e
#
_entry.id   6c002b9438b6ad3adbe73fed4b57ad9e
#
_cell.length_a   1.000
_cell.length_b   1.000
_cell.length_c   1.000
_cell.angle_alpha   90.00
_cell.angle_beta   90.00
_cell.angle_gamma   90.00
#
_symmetry.space_group_name_H-M   'P 1'
#
loop_
_entity.id
_entity.type
_entity.pdbx_description
1 polymer ?
#
loop_
_entity_poly.entity_id
_entity_poly.type
_entity_poly.pdbx_seq_one_letter_code
_entity_poly.pdbx_strand_id
1 'polypeptide(L)'
;FKRLRSDKKKEDLAMSAAPADEGDDVAITHPERVVFAKKKLSKGDVADYYRQMARWILPEISERPLSLLRCPDGVGKACFFQKHHGQGLGDAVHAVPLQQKSGREDYVYIDDERGLLQLVQMNTLELHPWGATVADPEHPDRLVFDLDPGEGVSWADVKRGARDVRDRLQETGLQSFVRLSGGKGVHVVVPL
;
A
#
# COMPACT_ATOMS: atom_id res chain seq x y z
N PHE A 1 20.03 -8.43 11.00
CA PHE A 1 18.93 -9.00 10.19
C PHE A 1 19.14 -10.50 10.11
N LYS A 2 18.32 -11.29 10.81
CA LYS A 2 18.22 -12.71 10.55
C LYS A 2 17.63 -12.87 9.15
N ARG A 3 18.32 -13.68 8.31
CA ARG A 3 17.93 -14.08 6.96
C ARG A 3 16.41 -14.35 6.93
N LEU A 4 15.69 -13.75 5.97
CA LEU A 4 14.32 -14.16 5.67
C LEU A 4 14.33 -15.68 5.49
N ARG A 5 13.60 -16.38 6.34
CA ARG A 5 13.53 -17.85 6.29
C ARG A 5 12.88 -18.23 4.97
N SER A 6 13.64 -18.86 4.10
CA SER A 6 13.17 -19.45 2.82
C SER A 6 12.48 -20.80 3.02
N ASP A 7 12.37 -21.25 4.26
CA ASP A 7 11.90 -22.58 4.67
C ASP A 7 10.44 -22.61 5.14
N LYS A 8 9.74 -21.46 5.19
CA LYS A 8 8.30 -21.45 5.46
C LYS A 8 7.54 -21.87 4.20
N LYS A 9 6.91 -23.04 4.29
CA LYS A 9 5.97 -23.52 3.29
C LYS A 9 4.68 -22.72 3.33
N LYS A 10 3.95 -22.69 2.20
CA LYS A 10 2.65 -22.03 2.04
C LYS A 10 1.64 -22.43 3.14
N GLU A 11 1.80 -23.64 3.68
CA GLU A 11 0.97 -24.25 4.74
C GLU A 11 1.18 -23.61 6.12
N ASP A 12 2.36 -23.00 6.39
CA ASP A 12 2.68 -22.35 7.67
C ASP A 12 2.01 -20.96 7.80
N LEU A 13 1.42 -20.45 6.73
CA LEU A 13 0.69 -19.18 6.69
C LEU A 13 -0.81 -19.35 6.94
N ALA A 14 -1.29 -20.58 7.05
CA ALA A 14 -2.66 -20.89 7.47
C ALA A 14 -2.85 -20.68 8.97
N MET A 15 -2.61 -19.47 9.46
CA MET A 15 -3.08 -19.07 10.79
C MET A 15 -4.54 -18.67 10.66
N SER A 16 -5.37 -19.33 11.48
CA SER A 16 -6.81 -19.20 11.61
C SER A 16 -7.37 -17.84 11.17
N ALA A 17 -8.05 -17.84 10.03
CA ALA A 17 -8.94 -16.75 9.68
C ALA A 17 -10.03 -16.70 10.77
N ALA A 18 -10.21 -15.53 11.38
CA ALA A 18 -11.44 -15.25 12.08
C ALA A 18 -12.58 -15.41 11.05
N PRO A 19 -13.75 -15.95 11.44
CA PRO A 19 -14.86 -16.09 10.51
C PRO A 19 -15.17 -14.71 9.92
N ALA A 20 -15.16 -14.62 8.60
CA ALA A 20 -15.66 -13.45 7.89
C ALA A 20 -17.15 -13.30 8.24
N ASP A 21 -17.56 -12.09 8.57
CA ASP A 21 -18.96 -11.72 8.68
C ASP A 21 -19.60 -11.94 7.30
N GLU A 22 -20.55 -12.88 7.18
CA GLU A 22 -21.11 -13.38 5.92
C GLU A 22 -21.97 -12.34 5.14
N GLY A 23 -21.95 -11.06 5.55
CA GLY A 23 -22.82 -10.02 5.01
C GLY A 23 -22.23 -9.05 4.00
N ASP A 24 -20.91 -8.98 3.86
CA ASP A 24 -20.24 -7.83 3.20
C ASP A 24 -19.13 -8.21 2.21
N ASP A 25 -19.18 -9.40 1.61
CA ASP A 25 -18.09 -9.86 0.73
C ASP A 25 -18.14 -9.16 -0.65
N VAL A 26 -17.06 -8.44 -0.97
CA VAL A 26 -16.90 -7.81 -2.28
C VAL A 26 -16.69 -8.88 -3.35
N ALA A 27 -17.60 -8.99 -4.29
CA ALA A 27 -17.51 -9.91 -5.41
C ALA A 27 -16.33 -9.52 -6.32
N ILE A 28 -15.32 -10.38 -6.38
CA ILE A 28 -14.19 -10.23 -7.30
C ILE A 28 -14.56 -10.86 -8.64
N THR A 29 -14.79 -10.02 -9.65
CA THR A 29 -15.10 -10.47 -11.01
C THR A 29 -13.82 -10.87 -11.74
N HIS A 30 -13.90 -11.91 -12.57
CA HIS A 30 -12.77 -12.49 -13.30
C HIS A 30 -11.57 -12.84 -12.40
N PRO A 31 -11.77 -13.61 -11.30
CA PRO A 31 -10.70 -13.93 -10.35
C PRO A 31 -9.55 -14.73 -11.01
N GLU A 32 -9.82 -15.45 -12.09
CA GLU A 32 -8.85 -16.22 -12.87
C GLU A 32 -7.92 -15.35 -13.73
N ARG A 33 -8.24 -14.08 -13.91
CA ARG A 33 -7.45 -13.16 -14.75
C ARG A 33 -6.04 -12.98 -14.21
N VAL A 34 -5.04 -13.31 -15.03
CA VAL A 34 -3.63 -13.19 -14.65
C VAL A 34 -3.22 -11.71 -14.55
N VAL A 35 -2.75 -11.32 -13.37
CA VAL A 35 -2.26 -9.97 -13.06
C VAL A 35 -0.73 -9.90 -13.12
N PHE A 36 -0.04 -10.90 -12.56
CA PHE A 36 1.41 -11.01 -12.60
C PHE A 36 1.84 -12.17 -13.49
N ALA A 37 2.06 -11.90 -14.78
CA ALA A 37 2.34 -12.93 -15.79
C ALA A 37 3.54 -13.82 -15.44
N LYS A 38 4.67 -13.23 -14.98
CA LYS A 38 5.88 -13.97 -14.62
C LYS A 38 5.68 -14.95 -13.45
N LYS A 39 4.79 -14.65 -12.54
CA LYS A 39 4.48 -15.46 -11.36
C LYS A 39 3.18 -16.24 -11.50
N LYS A 40 2.44 -16.04 -12.59
CA LYS A 40 1.12 -16.63 -12.85
C LYS A 40 0.12 -16.37 -11.72
N LEU A 41 0.23 -15.18 -11.07
CA LEU A 41 -0.73 -14.79 -10.04
C LEU A 41 -1.93 -14.12 -10.69
N SER A 42 -3.11 -14.57 -10.28
CA SER A 42 -4.39 -14.07 -10.75
C SER A 42 -4.91 -12.92 -9.89
N LYS A 43 -6.01 -12.31 -10.32
CA LYS A 43 -6.73 -11.29 -9.56
C LYS A 43 -7.30 -11.87 -8.25
N GLY A 44 -7.77 -13.12 -8.28
CA GLY A 44 -8.19 -13.84 -7.08
C GLY A 44 -7.04 -14.00 -6.08
N ASP A 45 -5.84 -14.42 -6.54
CA ASP A 45 -4.67 -14.51 -5.67
C ASP A 45 -4.31 -13.16 -5.02
N VAL A 46 -4.47 -12.06 -5.75
CA VAL A 46 -4.25 -10.70 -5.20
C VAL A 46 -5.31 -10.36 -4.16
N ALA A 47 -6.57 -10.67 -4.40
CA ALA A 47 -7.64 -10.44 -3.44
C ALA A 47 -7.43 -11.26 -2.15
N ASP A 48 -7.08 -12.53 -2.28
CA ASP A 48 -6.80 -13.41 -1.14
C ASP A 48 -5.59 -12.91 -0.33
N TYR A 49 -4.55 -12.42 -1.02
CA TYR A 49 -3.42 -11.78 -0.35
C TYR A 49 -3.87 -10.57 0.48
N TYR A 50 -4.67 -9.67 -0.08
CA TYR A 50 -5.12 -8.49 0.63
C TYR A 50 -6.08 -8.82 1.79
N ARG A 51 -6.97 -9.82 1.64
CA ARG A 51 -7.78 -10.33 2.76
C ARG A 51 -6.91 -10.82 3.92
N GLN A 52 -5.91 -11.64 3.63
CA GLN A 52 -5.00 -12.17 4.66
C GLN A 52 -4.17 -11.07 5.34
N MET A 53 -3.82 -10.03 4.59
CA MET A 53 -2.97 -8.95 5.06
C MET A 53 -3.75 -7.74 5.58
N ALA A 54 -5.08 -7.71 5.45
CA ALA A 54 -5.93 -6.56 5.79
C ALA A 54 -5.63 -6.03 7.20
N ARG A 55 -5.58 -6.91 8.21
CA ARG A 55 -5.28 -6.54 9.60
C ARG A 55 -3.93 -5.81 9.80
N TRP A 56 -2.99 -5.97 8.86
CA TRP A 56 -1.68 -5.34 8.94
C TRP A 56 -1.57 -4.09 8.04
N ILE A 57 -2.32 -4.08 6.94
CA ILE A 57 -2.30 -3.00 5.95
C ILE A 57 -3.24 -1.86 6.37
N LEU A 58 -4.46 -2.19 6.82
CA LEU A 58 -5.47 -1.18 7.15
C LEU A 58 -4.98 -0.14 8.18
N PRO A 59 -4.32 -0.50 9.28
CA PRO A 59 -3.81 0.51 10.22
C PRO A 59 -2.85 1.53 9.60
N GLU A 60 -2.23 1.19 8.47
CA GLU A 60 -1.29 2.04 7.76
C GLU A 60 -1.91 2.93 6.69
N ILE A 61 -3.09 2.56 6.16
CA ILE A 61 -3.68 3.20 5.00
C ILE A 61 -5.10 3.72 5.22
N SER A 62 -5.83 3.22 6.24
CA SER A 62 -7.19 3.66 6.52
C SER A 62 -7.24 5.14 6.87
N GLU A 63 -8.32 5.79 6.44
CA GLU A 63 -8.58 7.21 6.66
C GLU A 63 -7.44 8.12 6.20
N ARG A 64 -6.71 7.71 5.15
CA ARG A 64 -5.67 8.52 4.52
C ARG A 64 -5.96 8.73 3.05
N PRO A 65 -5.72 9.95 2.53
CA PRO A 65 -5.76 10.13 1.08
C PRO A 65 -4.78 9.20 0.39
N LEU A 66 -5.23 8.53 -0.67
CA LEU A 66 -4.46 7.51 -1.39
C LEU A 66 -4.14 7.97 -2.81
N SER A 67 -2.95 7.63 -3.29
CA SER A 67 -2.65 7.50 -4.70
C SER A 67 -2.59 6.02 -5.05
N LEU A 68 -3.35 5.61 -6.04
CA LEU A 68 -3.52 4.22 -6.45
C LEU A 68 -2.75 3.97 -7.74
N LEU A 69 -1.90 2.94 -7.79
CA LEU A 69 -1.39 2.45 -9.07
C LEU A 69 -2.33 1.36 -9.57
N ARG A 70 -3.01 1.64 -10.68
CA ARG A 70 -3.95 0.72 -11.31
C ARG A 70 -3.36 0.12 -12.58
N CYS A 71 -3.46 -1.19 -12.70
CA CYS A 71 -2.97 -1.96 -13.86
C CYS A 71 -4.11 -2.81 -14.46
N PRO A 72 -5.05 -2.22 -15.23
CA PRO A 72 -6.23 -2.93 -15.72
C PRO A 72 -5.91 -4.19 -16.52
N ASP A 73 -4.80 -4.20 -17.25
CA ASP A 73 -4.37 -5.31 -18.08
C ASP A 73 -3.24 -6.16 -17.48
N GLY A 74 -2.95 -5.95 -16.19
CA GLY A 74 -1.90 -6.64 -15.46
C GLY A 74 -0.52 -5.97 -15.56
N VAL A 75 0.39 -6.44 -14.71
CA VAL A 75 1.78 -5.94 -14.64
C VAL A 75 2.53 -6.24 -15.93
N GLY A 76 3.24 -5.23 -16.44
CA GLY A 76 3.97 -5.30 -17.71
C GLY A 76 3.20 -4.72 -18.89
N LYS A 77 1.98 -4.26 -18.67
CA LYS A 77 1.20 -3.43 -19.58
C LYS A 77 1.00 -2.03 -19.02
N ALA A 78 0.19 -1.20 -19.65
CA ALA A 78 -0.05 0.18 -19.21
C ALA A 78 -0.68 0.21 -17.82
N CYS A 79 0.00 0.84 -16.88
CA CYS A 79 -0.53 1.20 -15.57
C CYS A 79 -0.63 2.71 -15.46
N PHE A 80 -1.49 3.21 -14.57
CA PHE A 80 -1.65 4.64 -14.34
C PHE A 80 -1.94 4.93 -12.87
N PHE A 81 -1.54 6.12 -12.45
CA PHE A 81 -1.89 6.61 -11.12
C PHE A 81 -3.27 7.24 -11.12
N GLN A 82 -4.07 6.89 -10.11
CA GLN A 82 -5.34 7.52 -9.80
C GLN A 82 -5.34 7.97 -8.34
N LYS A 83 -5.64 9.23 -8.10
CA LYS A 83 -5.75 9.82 -6.76
C LYS A 83 -7.11 10.48 -6.53
N HIS A 84 -7.85 10.76 -7.61
CA HIS A 84 -9.15 11.40 -7.53
C HIS A 84 -10.26 10.35 -7.55
N HIS A 85 -11.29 10.61 -6.73
CA HIS A 85 -12.50 9.82 -6.75
C HIS A 85 -13.20 9.97 -8.10
N GLY A 86 -13.72 8.88 -8.64
CA GLY A 86 -14.36 8.88 -9.96
C GLY A 86 -15.37 7.74 -10.09
N GLN A 87 -16.05 7.73 -11.23
CA GLN A 87 -17.04 6.69 -11.51
C GLN A 87 -16.41 5.29 -11.49
N GLY A 88 -17.16 4.31 -11.00
CA GLY A 88 -16.77 2.90 -10.97
C GLY A 88 -15.94 2.49 -9.76
N LEU A 89 -15.61 3.40 -8.84
CA LEU A 89 -15.16 3.02 -7.51
C LEU A 89 -16.38 2.55 -6.71
N GLY A 90 -16.21 1.49 -5.92
CA GLY A 90 -17.29 0.94 -5.11
C GLY A 90 -17.72 1.89 -3.98
N ASP A 91 -18.81 1.59 -3.33
CA ASP A 91 -19.44 2.40 -2.28
C ASP A 91 -18.64 2.46 -0.96
N ALA A 92 -17.70 1.52 -0.75
CA ALA A 92 -16.75 1.55 0.36
C ALA A 92 -15.41 2.26 0.00
N VAL A 93 -15.33 2.88 -1.18
CA VAL A 93 -14.23 3.78 -1.54
C VAL A 93 -14.75 5.20 -1.45
N HIS A 94 -14.24 5.95 -0.51
CA HIS A 94 -14.72 7.26 -0.11
C HIS A 94 -13.96 8.39 -0.79
N ALA A 95 -14.52 9.60 -0.70
CA ALA A 95 -13.90 10.83 -1.20
C ALA A 95 -13.70 11.84 -0.08
N VAL A 96 -12.54 12.48 -0.06
CA VAL A 96 -12.26 13.64 0.79
C VAL A 96 -11.87 14.83 -0.09
N PRO A 97 -12.54 15.97 0.05
CA PRO A 97 -12.21 17.16 -0.72
C PRO A 97 -10.98 17.86 -0.14
N LEU A 98 -9.89 17.90 -0.90
CA LEU A 98 -8.64 18.54 -0.52
C LEU A 98 -8.36 19.77 -1.39
N GLN A 99 -7.84 20.83 -0.77
CA GLN A 99 -7.41 22.03 -1.48
C GLN A 99 -6.05 21.78 -2.17
N GLN A 100 -6.00 21.97 -3.47
CA GLN A 100 -4.79 21.87 -4.29
C GLN A 100 -4.51 23.24 -4.93
N LYS A 101 -3.32 23.38 -5.54
CA LYS A 101 -2.99 24.60 -6.33
C LYS A 101 -3.93 24.79 -7.52
N SER A 102 -4.43 23.68 -8.08
CA SER A 102 -5.41 23.64 -9.18
C SER A 102 -6.85 23.93 -8.76
N GLY A 103 -7.13 23.95 -7.45
CA GLY A 103 -8.48 24.06 -6.91
C GLY A 103 -8.80 22.92 -5.93
N ARG A 104 -10.07 22.77 -5.59
CA ARG A 104 -10.55 21.68 -4.72
C ARG A 104 -10.75 20.41 -5.53
N GLU A 105 -10.17 19.31 -5.09
CA GLU A 105 -10.20 18.01 -5.74
C GLU A 105 -10.55 16.91 -4.74
N ASP A 106 -11.38 15.95 -5.15
CA ASP A 106 -11.83 14.84 -4.31
C ASP A 106 -10.83 13.68 -4.37
N TYR A 107 -10.08 13.48 -3.29
CA TYR A 107 -9.13 12.37 -3.15
C TYR A 107 -9.81 11.12 -2.64
N VAL A 108 -9.34 9.96 -3.09
CA VAL A 108 -9.83 8.66 -2.61
C VAL A 108 -9.23 8.31 -1.27
N TYR A 109 -10.03 7.67 -0.42
CA TYR A 109 -9.57 6.97 0.78
C TYR A 109 -10.47 5.76 1.06
N ILE A 110 -10.01 4.89 1.95
CA ILE A 110 -10.78 3.74 2.48
C ILE A 110 -10.63 3.70 4.00
N ASP A 111 -11.53 3.01 4.67
CA ASP A 111 -11.53 2.85 6.13
C ASP A 111 -11.57 1.38 6.57
N ASP A 112 -11.91 0.45 5.68
CA ASP A 112 -12.12 -0.95 6.02
C ASP A 112 -11.61 -1.94 4.95
N GLU A 113 -11.77 -3.24 5.22
CA GLU A 113 -11.40 -4.32 4.31
C GLU A 113 -12.25 -4.32 3.04
N ARG A 114 -13.52 -3.93 3.14
CA ARG A 114 -14.42 -3.85 1.99
C ARG A 114 -13.92 -2.82 0.98
N GLY A 115 -13.53 -1.64 1.45
CA GLY A 115 -12.88 -0.62 0.62
C GLY A 115 -11.60 -1.13 -0.04
N LEU A 116 -10.75 -1.83 0.73
CA LEU A 116 -9.52 -2.43 0.22
C LEU A 116 -9.81 -3.43 -0.91
N LEU A 117 -10.79 -4.32 -0.76
CA LEU A 117 -11.16 -5.30 -1.78
C LEU A 117 -11.82 -4.65 -3.00
N GLN A 118 -12.58 -3.56 -2.83
CA GLN A 118 -13.10 -2.79 -3.96
C GLN A 118 -11.97 -2.16 -4.78
N LEU A 119 -10.90 -1.68 -4.16
CA LEU A 119 -9.72 -1.22 -4.88
C LEU A 119 -9.03 -2.36 -5.65
N VAL A 120 -8.94 -3.57 -5.06
CA VAL A 120 -8.44 -4.75 -5.77
C VAL A 120 -9.33 -5.12 -6.95
N GLN A 121 -10.66 -5.07 -6.77
CA GLN A 121 -11.63 -5.28 -7.86
C GLN A 121 -11.37 -4.33 -9.02
N MET A 122 -10.91 -3.12 -8.76
CA MET A 122 -10.56 -2.11 -9.76
C MET A 122 -9.13 -2.25 -10.32
N ASN A 123 -8.46 -3.40 -10.05
CA ASN A 123 -7.09 -3.72 -10.44
C ASN A 123 -6.05 -2.73 -9.89
N THR A 124 -6.26 -2.25 -8.69
CA THR A 124 -5.24 -1.52 -7.93
C THR A 124 -4.22 -2.52 -7.40
N LEU A 125 -2.94 -2.25 -7.63
CA LEU A 125 -1.82 -3.10 -7.22
C LEU A 125 -0.91 -2.43 -6.19
N GLU A 126 -0.87 -1.09 -6.18
CA GLU A 126 -0.09 -0.34 -5.19
C GLU A 126 -0.98 0.73 -4.55
N LEU A 127 -0.80 0.88 -3.24
CA LEU A 127 -1.49 1.85 -2.41
C LEU A 127 -0.44 2.79 -1.80
N HIS A 128 -0.51 4.06 -2.15
CA HIS A 128 0.41 5.09 -1.68
C HIS A 128 -0.33 6.06 -0.76
N PRO A 129 -0.33 5.83 0.56
CA PRO A 129 -1.02 6.69 1.52
C PRO A 129 -0.24 7.98 1.79
N TRP A 130 -0.98 9.05 2.05
CA TRP A 130 -0.41 10.28 2.58
C TRP A 130 0.14 10.09 4.01
N GLY A 131 1.04 10.98 4.42
CA GLY A 131 1.53 11.07 5.79
C GLY A 131 0.54 11.71 6.77
N ALA A 132 -0.65 12.13 6.29
CA ALA A 132 -1.72 12.75 7.05
C ALA A 132 -3.01 11.96 6.91
N THR A 133 -3.93 12.12 7.86
CA THR A 133 -5.28 11.54 7.79
C THR A 133 -6.26 12.47 7.07
N VAL A 134 -7.43 11.93 6.67
CA VAL A 134 -8.52 12.73 6.10
C VAL A 134 -9.13 13.70 7.10
N ALA A 135 -9.02 13.41 8.40
CA ALA A 135 -9.51 14.27 9.47
C ALA A 135 -8.63 15.53 9.65
N ASP A 136 -7.33 15.40 9.40
CA ASP A 136 -6.37 16.50 9.51
C ASP A 136 -5.30 16.43 8.42
N PRO A 137 -5.64 16.80 7.17
CA PRO A 137 -4.74 16.66 6.03
C PRO A 137 -3.58 17.65 6.03
N GLU A 138 -3.66 18.73 6.81
CA GLU A 138 -2.62 19.78 6.89
C GLU A 138 -1.54 19.46 7.93
N HIS A 139 -1.82 18.56 8.89
CA HIS A 139 -0.87 18.15 9.92
C HIS A 139 -0.56 16.66 9.79
N PRO A 140 0.55 16.29 9.12
CA PRO A 140 0.93 14.90 9.00
C PRO A 140 1.31 14.30 10.36
N ASP A 141 0.92 13.05 10.58
CA ASP A 141 1.26 12.24 11.75
C ASP A 141 2.47 11.33 11.50
N ARG A 142 3.02 11.38 10.29
CA ARG A 142 4.23 10.66 9.91
C ARG A 142 5.01 11.39 8.83
N LEU A 143 6.33 11.28 8.92
CA LEU A 143 7.27 11.71 7.90
C LEU A 143 7.87 10.48 7.23
N VAL A 144 8.03 10.49 5.91
CA VAL A 144 8.59 9.38 5.14
C VAL A 144 9.77 9.88 4.31
N PHE A 145 10.95 9.28 4.54
CA PHE A 145 12.11 9.44 3.67
C PHE A 145 12.14 8.26 2.71
N ASP A 146 11.90 8.52 1.45
CA ASP A 146 11.95 7.53 0.39
C ASP A 146 13.37 7.45 -0.19
N LEU A 147 14.00 6.28 -0.05
CA LEU A 147 15.37 6.03 -0.53
C LEU A 147 15.32 5.10 -1.73
N ASP A 148 15.14 5.67 -2.90
CA ASP A 148 15.19 4.96 -4.17
C ASP A 148 16.60 4.99 -4.77
N PRO A 149 17.25 3.82 -4.98
CA PRO A 149 18.60 3.79 -5.54
C PRO A 149 18.59 4.18 -7.02
N GLY A 150 19.51 5.07 -7.38
CA GLY A 150 19.85 5.34 -8.76
C GLY A 150 20.56 4.17 -9.43
N GLU A 151 20.86 4.32 -10.72
CA GLU A 151 21.62 3.31 -11.47
C GLU A 151 23.01 3.08 -10.84
N GLY A 152 23.39 1.81 -10.73
CA GLY A 152 24.69 1.42 -10.15
C GLY A 152 24.77 1.43 -8.63
N VAL A 153 23.74 1.90 -7.91
CA VAL A 153 23.71 1.87 -6.45
C VAL A 153 23.37 0.47 -5.95
N SER A 154 24.25 -0.07 -5.09
CA SER A 154 24.08 -1.41 -4.53
C SER A 154 23.04 -1.41 -3.39
N TRP A 155 22.43 -2.58 -3.13
CA TRP A 155 21.59 -2.77 -1.96
C TRP A 155 22.31 -2.51 -0.62
N ALA A 156 23.64 -2.73 -0.59
CA ALA A 156 24.46 -2.39 0.57
C ALA A 156 24.49 -0.89 0.82
N ASP A 157 24.54 -0.08 -0.24
CA ASP A 157 24.53 1.37 -0.16
C ASP A 157 23.16 1.91 0.30
N VAL A 158 22.07 1.34 -0.23
CA VAL A 158 20.72 1.67 0.24
C VAL A 158 20.56 1.41 1.75
N LYS A 159 21.02 0.26 2.22
CA LYS A 159 21.01 -0.07 3.66
C LYS A 159 21.89 0.87 4.48
N ARG A 160 23.02 1.31 3.95
CA ARG A 160 23.89 2.30 4.60
C ARG A 160 23.17 3.64 4.70
N GLY A 161 22.64 4.16 3.59
CA GLY A 161 21.87 5.41 3.58
C GLY A 161 20.69 5.40 4.54
N ALA A 162 19.94 4.28 4.61
CA ALA A 162 18.85 4.15 5.57
C ALA A 162 19.34 4.22 7.03
N ARG A 163 20.51 3.66 7.34
CA ARG A 163 21.10 3.78 8.69
C ARG A 163 21.57 5.21 8.98
N ASP A 164 22.20 5.85 8.00
CA ASP A 164 22.66 7.24 8.14
C ASP A 164 21.49 8.20 8.41
N VAL A 165 20.35 8.00 7.71
CA VAL A 165 19.10 8.75 7.98
C VAL A 165 18.58 8.47 9.39
N ARG A 166 18.49 7.20 9.80
CA ARG A 166 18.07 6.80 11.15
C ARG A 166 18.94 7.47 12.23
N ASP A 167 20.26 7.39 12.07
CA ASP A 167 21.19 7.89 13.08
C ASP A 167 21.08 9.41 13.25
N ARG A 168 20.94 10.15 12.12
CA ARG A 168 20.68 11.61 12.17
C ARG A 168 19.33 11.95 12.80
N LEU A 169 18.28 11.18 12.54
CA LEU A 169 16.99 11.37 13.19
C LEU A 169 17.09 11.12 14.71
N GLN A 170 17.82 10.08 15.09
CA GLN A 170 18.04 9.78 16.52
C GLN A 170 18.80 10.89 17.24
N GLU A 171 19.78 11.56 16.59
CA GLU A 171 20.47 12.73 17.13
C GLU A 171 19.52 13.90 17.42
N THR A 172 18.41 14.00 16.68
CA THR A 172 17.36 15.01 16.91
C THR A 172 16.24 14.55 17.84
N GLY A 173 16.38 13.35 18.43
CA GLY A 173 15.38 12.78 19.34
C GLY A 173 14.21 12.08 18.65
N LEU A 174 14.25 11.92 17.32
CA LEU A 174 13.19 11.26 16.56
C LEU A 174 13.47 9.77 16.40
N GLN A 175 12.47 8.95 16.75
CA GLN A 175 12.51 7.52 16.51
C GLN A 175 12.03 7.22 15.09
N SER A 176 12.73 6.31 14.39
CA SER A 176 12.36 5.93 13.03
C SER A 176 12.35 4.42 12.83
N PHE A 177 11.60 3.99 11.82
CA PHE A 177 11.42 2.59 11.43
C PHE A 177 11.68 2.45 9.93
N VAL A 178 12.21 1.28 9.52
CA VAL A 178 12.38 0.97 8.11
C VAL A 178 11.19 0.17 7.59
N ARG A 179 10.66 0.57 6.43
CA ARG A 179 9.60 -0.12 5.70
C ARG A 179 10.10 -0.46 4.29
N LEU A 180 9.82 -1.68 3.84
CA LEU A 180 10.07 -2.08 2.45
C LEU A 180 8.95 -1.53 1.57
N SER A 181 9.31 -0.86 0.48
CA SER A 181 8.35 -0.31 -0.48
C SER A 181 7.78 -1.37 -1.44
N GLY A 182 8.40 -2.57 -1.50
CA GLY A 182 8.06 -3.63 -2.46
C GLY A 182 8.81 -3.51 -3.79
N GLY A 183 9.46 -2.37 -4.04
CA GLY A 183 10.31 -2.11 -5.19
C GLY A 183 11.79 -2.33 -4.88
N LYS A 184 12.63 -1.44 -5.35
CA LYS A 184 14.09 -1.48 -5.20
C LYS A 184 14.63 -0.61 -4.06
N GLY A 185 13.79 0.18 -3.42
CA GLY A 185 14.13 1.09 -2.35
C GLY A 185 13.62 0.68 -0.97
N VAL A 186 13.80 1.59 -0.02
CA VAL A 186 13.25 1.49 1.34
C VAL A 186 12.73 2.85 1.79
N HIS A 187 11.71 2.83 2.63
CA HIS A 187 11.26 4.02 3.35
C HIS A 187 11.84 4.02 4.77
N VAL A 188 12.30 5.16 5.24
CA VAL A 188 12.51 5.43 6.67
C VAL A 188 11.34 6.27 7.14
N VAL A 189 10.56 5.72 8.05
CA VAL A 189 9.30 6.32 8.53
C VAL A 189 9.50 6.82 9.96
N VAL A 190 9.07 8.05 10.20
CA VAL A 190 9.10 8.71 11.51
C VAL A 190 7.66 8.99 11.90
N PRO A 191 7.10 8.38 12.97
CA PRO A 191 5.87 8.87 13.61
C PRO A 191 6.11 10.25 14.20
N LEU A 192 5.12 11.14 14.08
CA LEU A 192 5.16 12.52 14.58
C LEU A 192 4.21 12.71 15.76
#